data_68a12b9fda32d0b202502634cc1e02f3
#
_entry.id   68a12b9fda32d0b202502634cc1e02f3
#
_cell.length_a   1.000
_cell.length_b   1.000
_cell.length_c   1.000
_cell.angle_alpha   90.00
_cell.angle_beta   90.00
_cell.angle_gamma   90.00
#
_symmetry.space_group_name_H-M   'P 1'
#
loop_
_entity.id
_entity.type
_entity.pdbx_description
1 polymer ?
#
loop_
_entity_poly.entity_id
_entity_poly.type
_entity_poly.pdbx_seq_one_letter_code
_entity_poly.pdbx_strand_id
1 'polypeptide(L)'
;MTVEYLTEQHKKGRQLIFDLDDTIYVETQFLFKVYKEIAQTAINVNPNLIYNFLKKTFIDDGRKDLFNKLKSSFPSESFSLDKSLSIMRNYKCDHCIETLPWFRKLLSNMSSEFVIKIITNGTPQQQYNKIKSIKLSWPEELIEVVYASSYAAKPKVLSFYQLKGVEKFISPIYVGDSLTDEQFCKKLNIEFYDIKKIL
;
A
#
# COMPACT_ATOMS: atom_id res chain seq x y z
N MET A 1 7.22 -13.33 -16.38
CA MET A 1 5.85 -13.78 -16.03
C MET A 1 4.92 -12.60 -16.23
N THR A 2 3.68 -12.81 -16.62
CA THR A 2 2.79 -11.74 -17.13
C THR A 2 1.44 -11.73 -16.39
N VAL A 3 0.61 -10.74 -16.67
CA VAL A 3 -0.79 -10.68 -16.19
C VAL A 3 -1.56 -11.93 -16.63
N GLU A 4 -1.27 -12.42 -17.82
CA GLU A 4 -1.86 -13.66 -18.38
C GLU A 4 -1.55 -14.86 -17.50
N TYR A 5 -0.32 -14.97 -16.97
CA TYR A 5 0.04 -16.04 -16.02
C TYR A 5 -0.84 -16.00 -14.77
N LEU A 6 -0.98 -14.85 -14.10
CA LEU A 6 -1.81 -14.73 -12.91
C LEU A 6 -3.28 -15.07 -13.21
N THR A 7 -3.79 -14.61 -14.36
CA THR A 7 -5.15 -14.92 -14.82
C THR A 7 -5.34 -16.44 -15.00
N GLU A 8 -4.37 -17.09 -15.63
CA GLU A 8 -4.40 -18.55 -15.84
C GLU A 8 -4.33 -19.33 -14.52
N GLN A 9 -3.45 -18.92 -13.60
CA GLN A 9 -3.34 -19.56 -12.30
C GLN A 9 -4.65 -19.42 -11.49
N HIS A 10 -5.30 -18.26 -11.56
CA HIS A 10 -6.60 -18.07 -10.94
C HIS A 10 -7.68 -19.00 -11.54
N LYS A 11 -7.71 -19.15 -12.87
CA LYS A 11 -8.63 -20.10 -13.55
C LYS A 11 -8.40 -21.55 -13.14
N LYS A 12 -7.19 -21.90 -12.69
CA LYS A 12 -6.86 -23.21 -12.12
C LYS A 12 -7.25 -23.36 -10.63
N GLY A 13 -7.97 -22.38 -10.08
CA GLY A 13 -8.46 -22.39 -8.69
C GLY A 13 -7.47 -21.84 -7.65
N ARG A 14 -6.31 -21.31 -8.08
CA ARG A 14 -5.34 -20.71 -7.15
C ARG A 14 -5.82 -19.35 -6.67
N GLN A 15 -5.61 -19.08 -5.38
CA GLN A 15 -5.96 -17.77 -4.80
C GLN A 15 -4.86 -16.76 -5.09
N LEU A 16 -5.26 -15.55 -5.51
CA LEU A 16 -4.35 -14.41 -5.65
C LEU A 16 -4.52 -13.50 -4.44
N ILE A 17 -3.41 -13.15 -3.80
CA ILE A 17 -3.35 -12.28 -2.63
C ILE A 17 -2.34 -11.17 -2.95
N PHE A 18 -2.67 -9.94 -2.61
CA PHE A 18 -1.87 -8.78 -3.00
C PHE A 18 -1.35 -8.02 -1.78
N ASP A 19 -0.14 -7.48 -1.88
CA ASP A 19 0.20 -6.30 -1.12
C ASP A 19 -0.53 -5.07 -1.68
N LEU A 20 -0.49 -3.95 -0.99
CA LEU A 20 -1.17 -2.73 -1.39
C LEU A 20 -0.21 -1.71 -2.01
N ASP A 21 0.76 -1.24 -1.21
CA ASP A 21 1.68 -0.15 -1.57
C ASP A 21 2.70 -0.63 -2.62
N ASP A 22 2.93 0.15 -3.66
CA ASP A 22 3.79 -0.17 -4.81
C ASP A 22 3.48 -1.51 -5.52
N THR A 23 2.31 -2.08 -5.21
CA THR A 23 1.80 -3.30 -5.82
C THR A 23 0.50 -3.04 -6.59
N ILE A 24 -0.54 -2.51 -5.95
CA ILE A 24 -1.81 -2.14 -6.62
C ILE A 24 -1.74 -0.74 -7.21
N TYR A 25 -1.04 0.17 -6.56
CA TYR A 25 -0.83 1.56 -6.97
C TYR A 25 0.59 2.02 -6.58
N VAL A 26 1.04 3.14 -7.12
CA VAL A 26 2.34 3.72 -6.76
C VAL A 26 2.21 4.54 -5.48
N GLU A 27 2.85 4.12 -4.40
CA GLU A 27 2.69 4.73 -3.07
C GLU A 27 3.03 6.22 -3.04
N THR A 28 4.02 6.66 -3.80
CA THR A 28 4.39 8.08 -3.87
C THR A 28 3.26 8.98 -4.37
N GLN A 29 2.30 8.47 -5.16
CA GLN A 29 1.12 9.24 -5.57
C GLN A 29 0.29 9.66 -4.36
N PHE A 30 0.14 8.80 -3.36
CA PHE A 30 -0.56 9.12 -2.12
C PHE A 30 0.31 9.98 -1.20
N LEU A 31 1.54 9.56 -0.93
CA LEU A 31 2.43 10.25 0.00
C LEU A 31 2.71 11.69 -0.38
N PHE A 32 2.90 11.98 -1.66
CA PHE A 32 3.17 13.36 -2.09
C PHE A 32 1.96 14.29 -1.94
N LYS A 33 0.75 13.76 -2.00
CA LYS A 33 -0.45 14.54 -1.66
C LYS A 33 -0.50 14.82 -0.15
N VAL A 34 -0.20 13.82 0.68
CA VAL A 34 -0.08 13.98 2.15
C VAL A 34 0.98 15.02 2.49
N TYR A 35 2.16 14.96 1.86
CA TYR A 35 3.23 15.91 2.12
C TYR A 35 2.88 17.32 1.69
N LYS A 36 2.10 17.48 0.61
CA LYS A 36 1.57 18.79 0.22
C LYS A 36 0.63 19.34 1.28
N GLU A 37 -0.26 18.52 1.81
CA GLU A 37 -1.18 18.93 2.88
C GLU A 37 -0.43 19.30 4.17
N ILE A 38 0.57 18.51 4.57
CA ILE A 38 1.44 18.84 5.71
C ILE A 38 2.14 20.18 5.48
N ALA A 39 2.69 20.40 4.30
CA ALA A 39 3.39 21.64 3.97
C ALA A 39 2.49 22.87 4.05
N GLN A 40 1.21 22.75 3.69
CA GLN A 40 0.23 23.84 3.81
C GLN A 40 -0.07 24.24 5.26
N THR A 41 0.29 23.44 6.24
CA THR A 41 0.15 23.79 7.65
C THR A 41 1.33 24.60 8.20
N ALA A 42 2.32 24.88 7.37
CA ALA A 42 3.52 25.64 7.78
C ALA A 42 3.17 27.10 8.13
N ILE A 43 3.86 27.62 9.14
CA ILE A 43 3.75 28.99 9.62
C ILE A 43 5.11 29.66 9.44
N ASN A 44 5.13 30.88 8.87
CA ASN A 44 6.34 31.68 8.64
C ASN A 44 7.43 31.03 7.79
N VAL A 45 7.11 29.94 7.09
CA VAL A 45 8.00 29.26 6.13
C VAL A 45 7.24 29.00 4.84
N ASN A 46 7.90 29.16 3.71
CA ASN A 46 7.27 28.85 2.41
C ASN A 46 6.90 27.35 2.35
N PRO A 47 5.61 27.00 2.17
CA PRO A 47 5.16 25.61 2.10
C PRO A 47 5.92 24.76 1.07
N ASN A 48 6.35 25.35 -0.04
CA ASN A 48 7.10 24.61 -1.07
C ASN A 48 8.46 24.11 -0.57
N LEU A 49 9.08 24.81 0.37
CA LEU A 49 10.36 24.35 0.95
C LEU A 49 10.13 23.07 1.77
N ILE A 50 9.09 23.05 2.61
CA ILE A 50 8.72 21.87 3.41
C ILE A 50 8.31 20.71 2.50
N TYR A 51 7.48 20.98 1.49
CA TYR A 51 7.04 19.96 0.54
C TYR A 51 8.23 19.32 -0.20
N ASN A 52 9.11 20.14 -0.76
CA ASN A 52 10.28 19.67 -1.48
C ASN A 52 11.26 18.90 -0.57
N PHE A 53 11.42 19.37 0.67
CA PHE A 53 12.21 18.67 1.67
C PHE A 53 11.66 17.26 1.96
N LEU A 54 10.36 17.15 2.24
CA LEU A 54 9.70 15.87 2.52
C LEU A 54 9.83 14.91 1.34
N LYS A 55 9.58 15.40 0.11
CA LYS A 55 9.74 14.58 -1.10
C LYS A 55 11.17 14.09 -1.27
N LYS A 56 12.14 15.01 -1.20
CA LYS A 56 13.55 14.68 -1.40
C LYS A 56 14.02 13.67 -0.36
N THR A 57 13.74 13.94 0.92
CA THR A 57 14.14 13.04 2.02
C THR A 57 13.50 11.65 1.88
N PHE A 58 12.24 11.58 1.44
CA PHE A 58 11.60 10.29 1.20
C PHE A 58 12.25 9.51 0.04
N ILE A 59 12.60 10.20 -1.05
CA ILE A 59 13.25 9.56 -2.21
C ILE A 59 14.65 9.07 -1.84
N ASP A 60 15.43 9.86 -1.10
CA ASP A 60 16.82 9.56 -0.78
C ASP A 60 16.96 8.51 0.35
N ASP A 61 16.12 8.60 1.40
CA ASP A 61 16.27 7.87 2.66
C ASP A 61 15.05 7.01 3.03
N GLY A 62 13.97 7.09 2.27
CA GLY A 62 12.70 6.45 2.60
C GLY A 62 11.97 7.12 3.76
N ARG A 63 11.21 6.33 4.50
CA ARG A 63 10.38 6.83 5.64
C ARG A 63 11.15 7.00 6.93
N LYS A 64 12.34 6.43 7.01
CA LYS A 64 13.10 6.39 8.25
C LYS A 64 13.44 7.81 8.70
N ASP A 65 13.03 8.14 9.92
CA ASP A 65 13.31 9.43 10.57
C ASP A 65 12.87 10.69 9.79
N LEU A 66 11.98 10.55 8.79
CA LEU A 66 11.54 11.65 7.93
C LEU A 66 11.09 12.88 8.72
N PHE A 67 10.22 12.68 9.72
CA PHE A 67 9.70 13.79 10.54
C PHE A 67 10.70 14.31 11.55
N ASN A 68 11.64 13.48 12.05
CA ASN A 68 12.74 13.96 12.87
C ASN A 68 13.70 14.84 12.06
N LYS A 69 14.01 14.45 10.82
CA LYS A 69 14.78 15.26 9.89
C LYS A 69 14.09 16.58 9.56
N LEU A 70 12.77 16.53 9.33
CA LEU A 70 11.98 17.76 9.14
C LEU A 70 12.09 18.69 10.35
N LYS A 71 11.93 18.15 11.56
CA LYS A 71 12.02 18.91 12.81
C LYS A 71 13.41 19.54 13.02
N SER A 72 14.48 18.88 12.63
CA SER A 72 15.83 19.40 12.75
C SER A 72 16.21 20.42 11.66
N SER A 73 15.50 20.42 10.53
CA SER A 73 15.80 21.26 9.37
C SER A 73 15.01 22.57 9.32
N PHE A 74 13.93 22.69 10.09
CA PHE A 74 13.07 23.87 10.14
C PHE A 74 12.81 24.31 11.58
N PRO A 75 12.59 25.63 11.84
CA PRO A 75 12.27 26.13 13.16
C PRO A 75 11.05 25.41 13.75
N SER A 76 11.07 25.11 15.05
CA SER A 76 10.02 24.36 15.73
C SER A 76 8.65 25.03 15.69
N GLU A 77 8.62 26.35 15.59
CA GLU A 77 7.42 27.17 15.44
C GLU A 77 6.83 27.10 14.01
N SER A 78 7.58 26.60 13.04
CA SER A 78 7.15 26.60 11.64
C SER A 78 6.17 25.48 11.29
N PHE A 79 6.12 24.43 12.08
CA PHE A 79 5.17 23.33 11.88
C PHE A 79 4.95 22.54 13.17
N SER A 80 3.81 21.87 13.27
CA SER A 80 3.49 20.94 14.37
C SER A 80 3.72 19.51 13.94
N LEU A 81 4.60 18.79 14.65
CA LEU A 81 4.83 17.36 14.43
C LEU A 81 3.55 16.54 14.63
N ASP A 82 2.79 16.83 15.70
CA ASP A 82 1.54 16.11 16.01
C ASP A 82 0.50 16.32 14.92
N LYS A 83 0.38 17.56 14.40
CA LYS A 83 -0.50 17.86 13.27
C LYS A 83 -0.04 17.13 12.01
N SER A 84 1.25 17.09 11.73
CA SER A 84 1.81 16.37 10.59
C SER A 84 1.54 14.87 10.65
N LEU A 85 1.73 14.26 11.84
CA LEU A 85 1.41 12.86 12.07
C LEU A 85 -0.10 12.58 12.00
N SER A 86 -0.93 13.52 12.47
CA SER A 86 -2.38 13.43 12.34
C SER A 86 -2.81 13.46 10.87
N ILE A 87 -2.27 14.39 10.07
CA ILE A 87 -2.52 14.44 8.63
C ILE A 87 -2.08 13.12 7.97
N MET A 88 -0.87 12.63 8.27
CA MET A 88 -0.37 11.37 7.72
C MET A 88 -1.32 10.19 7.98
N ARG A 89 -1.94 10.12 9.16
CA ARG A 89 -2.85 9.03 9.54
C ARG A 89 -4.24 9.16 8.93
N ASN A 90 -4.73 10.40 8.80
CA ASN A 90 -6.14 10.68 8.49
C ASN A 90 -6.38 11.18 7.06
N TYR A 91 -5.31 11.48 6.31
CA TYR A 91 -5.46 11.95 4.94
C TYR A 91 -6.22 10.94 4.08
N LYS A 92 -7.15 11.44 3.31
CA LYS A 92 -7.87 10.71 2.27
C LYS A 92 -8.19 11.67 1.13
N CYS A 93 -8.29 11.14 -0.06
CA CYS A 93 -8.84 11.83 -1.22
C CYS A 93 -9.75 10.85 -1.96
N ASP A 94 -10.93 11.28 -2.33
CA ASP A 94 -11.89 10.38 -2.97
C ASP A 94 -11.42 10.05 -4.39
N HIS A 95 -11.06 8.78 -4.61
CA HIS A 95 -10.66 8.22 -5.91
C HIS A 95 -9.63 9.05 -6.68
N CYS A 96 -8.67 9.64 -5.99
CA CYS A 96 -7.68 10.53 -6.59
C CYS A 96 -6.36 9.83 -7.02
N ILE A 97 -6.22 8.52 -6.75
CA ILE A 97 -5.04 7.71 -7.01
C ILE A 97 -5.37 6.65 -8.07
N GLU A 98 -4.57 6.60 -9.13
CA GLU A 98 -4.71 5.59 -10.17
C GLU A 98 -4.08 4.26 -9.75
N THR A 99 -4.74 3.16 -10.07
CA THR A 99 -4.13 1.83 -9.97
C THR A 99 -3.06 1.64 -11.04
N LEU A 100 -2.10 0.77 -10.77
CA LEU A 100 -1.10 0.39 -11.77
C LEU A 100 -1.75 -0.26 -13.01
N PRO A 101 -1.22 -0.03 -14.22
CA PRO A 101 -1.81 -0.54 -15.47
C PRO A 101 -1.97 -2.06 -15.47
N TRP A 102 -0.99 -2.80 -14.92
CA TRP A 102 -1.04 -4.25 -14.85
C TRP A 102 -2.22 -4.75 -14.00
N PHE A 103 -2.52 -4.05 -12.89
CA PHE A 103 -3.62 -4.44 -12.00
C PHE A 103 -4.98 -4.19 -12.65
N ARG A 104 -5.13 -3.06 -13.36
CA ARG A 104 -6.35 -2.81 -14.19
C ARG A 104 -6.53 -3.89 -15.24
N LYS A 105 -5.43 -4.27 -15.95
CA LYS A 105 -5.46 -5.35 -16.93
C LYS A 105 -5.80 -6.69 -16.29
N LEU A 106 -5.28 -6.98 -15.09
CA LEU A 106 -5.64 -8.18 -14.35
C LEU A 106 -7.14 -8.21 -14.07
N LEU A 107 -7.69 -7.14 -13.48
CA LEU A 107 -9.11 -7.07 -13.15
C LEU A 107 -10.01 -7.20 -14.38
N SER A 108 -9.64 -6.63 -15.53
CA SER A 108 -10.40 -6.78 -16.78
C SER A 108 -10.46 -8.22 -17.29
N ASN A 109 -9.56 -9.09 -16.84
CA ASN A 109 -9.53 -10.52 -17.19
C ASN A 109 -10.23 -11.41 -16.14
N MET A 110 -10.66 -10.84 -15.00
CA MET A 110 -11.32 -11.58 -13.94
C MET A 110 -12.85 -11.58 -14.11
N SER A 111 -13.49 -12.59 -13.52
CA SER A 111 -14.97 -12.61 -13.43
C SER A 111 -15.44 -11.52 -12.48
N SER A 112 -16.70 -11.09 -12.64
CA SER A 112 -17.34 -10.11 -11.74
C SER A 112 -17.45 -10.57 -10.28
N GLU A 113 -17.23 -11.86 -10.01
CA GLU A 113 -17.26 -12.46 -8.67
C GLU A 113 -15.85 -12.58 -8.03
N PHE A 114 -14.80 -12.12 -8.74
CA PHE A 114 -13.43 -12.21 -8.22
C PHE A 114 -13.26 -11.39 -6.95
N VAL A 115 -12.84 -12.03 -5.87
CA VAL A 115 -12.56 -11.36 -4.59
C VAL A 115 -11.10 -10.91 -4.56
N ILE A 116 -10.88 -9.60 -4.49
CA ILE A 116 -9.56 -9.01 -4.30
C ILE A 116 -9.16 -9.19 -2.83
N LYS A 117 -8.12 -9.97 -2.57
CA LYS A 117 -7.59 -10.22 -1.22
C LYS A 117 -6.31 -9.43 -1.01
N ILE A 118 -6.30 -8.55 -0.02
CA ILE A 118 -5.17 -7.66 0.28
C ILE A 118 -4.65 -7.93 1.69
N ILE A 119 -3.33 -8.11 1.83
CA ILE A 119 -2.66 -8.08 3.14
C ILE A 119 -1.62 -6.97 3.12
N THR A 120 -1.82 -5.93 3.91
CA THR A 120 -0.95 -4.75 3.91
C THR A 120 -0.41 -4.42 5.30
N ASN A 121 0.85 -3.97 5.37
CA ASN A 121 1.43 -3.40 6.57
C ASN A 121 0.97 -1.94 6.77
N GLY A 122 1.19 -1.39 7.96
CA GLY A 122 0.79 -0.03 8.30
C GLY A 122 -0.42 0.02 9.23
N THR A 123 -0.78 1.21 9.70
CA THR A 123 -1.92 1.35 10.61
C THR A 123 -3.24 1.14 9.87
N PRO A 124 -4.25 0.48 10.50
CA PRO A 124 -5.52 0.19 9.84
C PRO A 124 -6.18 1.45 9.25
N GLN A 125 -6.22 2.55 9.99
CA GLN A 125 -6.82 3.81 9.55
C GLN A 125 -6.13 4.36 8.29
N GLN A 126 -4.80 4.37 8.28
CA GLN A 126 -4.05 4.89 7.13
C GLN A 126 -4.26 4.01 5.89
N GLN A 127 -4.19 2.68 6.05
CA GLN A 127 -4.37 1.78 4.91
C GLN A 127 -5.81 1.78 4.39
N TYR A 128 -6.80 1.88 5.27
CA TYR A 128 -8.19 2.10 4.87
C TYR A 128 -8.34 3.38 4.02
N ASN A 129 -7.76 4.50 4.48
CA ASN A 129 -7.81 5.76 3.75
C ASN A 129 -7.12 5.66 2.39
N LYS A 130 -5.99 4.95 2.29
CA LYS A 130 -5.30 4.69 1.02
C LYS A 130 -6.21 3.93 0.05
N ILE A 131 -6.84 2.84 0.49
CA ILE A 131 -7.75 2.04 -0.35
C ILE A 131 -8.91 2.90 -0.85
N LYS A 132 -9.53 3.70 0.01
CA LYS A 132 -10.61 4.64 -0.40
C LYS A 132 -10.13 5.74 -1.35
N SER A 133 -8.83 6.04 -1.34
CA SER A 133 -8.25 7.02 -2.26
C SER A 133 -7.95 6.47 -3.65
N ILE A 134 -7.90 5.15 -3.82
CA ILE A 134 -7.60 4.48 -5.08
C ILE A 134 -8.85 4.43 -5.96
N LYS A 135 -8.70 4.74 -7.25
CA LYS A 135 -9.71 4.49 -8.28
C LYS A 135 -9.77 3.00 -8.61
N LEU A 136 -10.39 2.25 -7.74
CA LEU A 136 -10.60 0.82 -7.91
C LEU A 136 -12.03 0.58 -8.39
N SER A 137 -12.19 0.37 -9.72
CA SER A 137 -13.49 0.06 -10.33
C SER A 137 -13.89 -1.39 -10.02
N TRP A 138 -14.13 -1.69 -8.74
CA TRP A 138 -14.51 -3.01 -8.25
C TRP A 138 -15.47 -2.88 -7.08
N PRO A 139 -16.49 -3.78 -6.94
CA PRO A 139 -17.43 -3.74 -5.82
C PRO A 139 -16.71 -3.84 -4.47
N GLU A 140 -17.05 -2.97 -3.51
CA GLU A 140 -16.38 -2.94 -2.20
C GLU A 140 -16.55 -4.25 -1.42
N GLU A 141 -17.70 -4.90 -1.55
CA GLU A 141 -18.00 -6.19 -0.93
C GLU A 141 -17.13 -7.34 -1.44
N LEU A 142 -16.49 -7.16 -2.60
CA LEU A 142 -15.52 -8.09 -3.19
C LEU A 142 -14.07 -7.70 -2.90
N ILE A 143 -13.83 -6.76 -1.99
CA ILE A 143 -12.49 -6.37 -1.56
C ILE A 143 -12.32 -6.78 -0.09
N GLU A 144 -11.52 -7.81 0.13
CA GLU A 144 -11.15 -8.27 1.47
C GLU A 144 -9.79 -7.72 1.85
N VAL A 145 -9.71 -7.00 2.98
CA VAL A 145 -8.47 -6.38 3.45
C VAL A 145 -8.10 -6.88 4.83
N VAL A 146 -6.87 -7.36 4.97
CA VAL A 146 -6.25 -7.69 6.25
C VAL A 146 -5.16 -6.66 6.55
N TYR A 147 -5.37 -5.88 7.60
CA TYR A 147 -4.38 -4.96 8.13
C TYR A 147 -3.41 -5.72 9.03
N ALA A 148 -2.25 -6.08 8.49
CA ALA A 148 -1.33 -7.00 9.15
C ALA A 148 -0.86 -6.50 10.53
N SER A 149 -0.74 -5.19 10.72
CA SER A 149 -0.35 -4.59 12.00
C SER A 149 -1.34 -4.85 13.14
N SER A 150 -2.61 -5.17 12.85
CA SER A 150 -3.61 -5.53 13.86
C SER A 150 -3.39 -6.92 14.46
N TYR A 151 -2.59 -7.76 13.82
CA TYR A 151 -2.29 -9.14 14.25
C TYR A 151 -0.80 -9.33 14.44
N ALA A 152 -0.05 -9.29 13.36
CA ALA A 152 1.41 -9.25 13.32
C ALA A 152 1.85 -8.78 11.96
N ALA A 153 2.57 -7.66 11.90
CA ALA A 153 3.08 -7.11 10.65
C ALA A 153 3.94 -8.13 9.89
N LYS A 154 3.81 -8.14 8.53
CA LYS A 154 4.68 -8.94 7.68
C LYS A 154 6.15 -8.61 7.98
N PRO A 155 7.06 -9.56 7.99
CA PRO A 155 6.95 -10.94 7.49
C PRO A 155 6.47 -11.99 8.53
N LYS A 156 5.74 -11.59 9.60
CA LYS A 156 5.06 -12.55 10.47
C LYS A 156 3.77 -13.04 9.80
N VAL A 157 3.42 -14.32 10.01
CA VAL A 157 2.42 -15.01 9.18
C VAL A 157 0.97 -14.92 9.69
N LEU A 158 0.73 -14.39 10.90
CA LEU A 158 -0.60 -14.40 11.51
C LEU A 158 -1.69 -13.69 10.68
N SER A 159 -1.31 -12.64 9.95
CA SER A 159 -2.23 -11.91 9.07
C SER A 159 -2.75 -12.77 7.91
N PHE A 160 -2.00 -13.75 7.43
CA PHE A 160 -2.45 -14.66 6.38
C PHE A 160 -3.67 -15.47 6.81
N TYR A 161 -3.66 -15.96 8.04
CA TYR A 161 -4.73 -16.79 8.59
C TYR A 161 -6.00 -16.01 8.94
N GLN A 162 -6.02 -14.69 8.72
CA GLN A 162 -7.21 -13.86 8.88
C GLN A 162 -8.03 -13.75 7.58
N LEU A 163 -7.51 -14.23 6.45
CA LEU A 163 -8.26 -14.27 5.18
C LEU A 163 -9.40 -15.27 5.26
N LYS A 164 -10.56 -14.87 4.76
CA LYS A 164 -11.74 -15.73 4.72
C LYS A 164 -11.50 -16.95 3.82
N GLY A 165 -11.80 -18.13 4.35
CA GLY A 165 -11.66 -19.39 3.62
C GLY A 165 -10.21 -19.80 3.37
N VAL A 166 -9.25 -19.28 4.14
CA VAL A 166 -7.81 -19.57 3.97
C VAL A 166 -7.50 -21.07 4.04
N GLU A 167 -8.26 -21.82 4.81
CA GLU A 167 -8.17 -23.29 4.94
C GLU A 167 -8.46 -24.05 3.64
N LYS A 168 -9.13 -23.39 2.69
CA LYS A 168 -9.51 -23.94 1.38
C LYS A 168 -8.57 -23.48 0.26
N PHE A 169 -7.57 -22.67 0.56
CA PHE A 169 -6.68 -22.13 -0.48
C PHE A 169 -5.79 -23.23 -1.08
N ILE A 170 -5.86 -23.34 -2.39
CA ILE A 170 -5.04 -24.27 -3.17
C ILE A 170 -3.84 -23.50 -3.70
N SER A 171 -2.64 -23.80 -3.16
CA SER A 171 -1.37 -23.22 -3.61
C SER A 171 -1.47 -21.71 -3.91
N PRO A 172 -1.79 -20.86 -2.91
CA PRO A 172 -2.02 -19.44 -3.14
C PRO A 172 -0.76 -18.74 -3.69
N ILE A 173 -0.97 -17.68 -4.46
CA ILE A 173 0.09 -16.80 -4.97
C ILE A 173 -0.05 -15.46 -4.27
N TYR A 174 1.03 -15.01 -3.68
CA TYR A 174 1.12 -13.67 -3.13
C TYR A 174 1.88 -12.75 -4.10
N VAL A 175 1.25 -11.65 -4.48
CA VAL A 175 1.82 -10.64 -5.38
C VAL A 175 2.25 -9.44 -4.54
N GLY A 176 3.51 -9.07 -4.62
CA GLY A 176 4.09 -7.97 -3.85
C GLY A 176 5.36 -7.43 -4.50
N ASP A 177 5.93 -6.37 -3.91
CA ASP A 177 7.09 -5.67 -4.45
C ASP A 177 8.33 -5.74 -3.53
N SER A 178 8.17 -6.18 -2.28
CA SER A 178 9.17 -6.00 -1.24
C SER A 178 9.82 -7.30 -0.76
N LEU A 179 11.05 -7.17 -0.22
CA LEU A 179 11.71 -8.28 0.47
C LEU A 179 10.90 -8.79 1.67
N THR A 180 10.11 -7.92 2.30
CA THR A 180 9.21 -8.30 3.40
C THR A 180 8.14 -9.26 2.92
N ASP A 181 7.59 -9.05 1.72
CA ASP A 181 6.59 -9.92 1.10
C ASP A 181 7.20 -11.28 0.70
N GLU A 182 8.40 -11.25 0.12
CA GLU A 182 9.13 -12.47 -0.21
C GLU A 182 9.40 -13.32 1.05
N GLN A 183 9.87 -12.70 2.13
CA GLN A 183 10.10 -13.38 3.41
C GLN A 183 8.80 -13.92 4.03
N PHE A 184 7.71 -13.18 3.88
CA PHE A 184 6.38 -13.60 4.32
C PHE A 184 5.95 -14.89 3.59
N CYS A 185 6.06 -14.90 2.27
CA CYS A 185 5.74 -16.05 1.43
C CYS A 185 6.63 -17.27 1.73
N LYS A 186 7.93 -17.04 1.91
CA LYS A 186 8.88 -18.10 2.28
C LYS A 186 8.50 -18.79 3.59
N LYS A 187 8.08 -18.02 4.60
CA LYS A 187 7.62 -18.59 5.89
C LYS A 187 6.31 -19.36 5.79
N LEU A 188 5.45 -18.99 4.86
CA LEU A 188 4.18 -19.68 4.58
C LEU A 188 4.33 -20.84 3.62
N ASN A 189 5.49 -20.99 2.99
CA ASN A 189 5.72 -21.94 1.90
C ASN A 189 4.72 -21.78 0.74
N ILE A 190 4.44 -20.51 0.36
CA ILE A 190 3.58 -20.14 -0.76
C ILE A 190 4.38 -19.43 -1.84
N GLU A 191 3.86 -19.43 -3.06
CA GLU A 191 4.50 -18.77 -4.19
C GLU A 191 4.49 -17.25 -4.02
N PHE A 192 5.66 -16.61 -4.17
CA PHE A 192 5.82 -15.17 -4.26
C PHE A 192 5.93 -14.75 -5.71
N TYR A 193 5.13 -13.78 -6.10
CA TYR A 193 5.18 -13.13 -7.40
C TYR A 193 5.65 -11.70 -7.26
N ASP A 194 6.89 -11.45 -7.66
CA ASP A 194 7.50 -10.12 -7.64
C ASP A 194 6.93 -9.27 -8.79
N ILE A 195 6.20 -8.21 -8.45
CA ILE A 195 5.57 -7.32 -9.43
C ILE A 195 6.59 -6.59 -10.30
N LYS A 196 7.81 -6.35 -9.82
CA LYS A 196 8.89 -5.73 -10.61
C LYS A 196 9.28 -6.55 -11.86
N LYS A 197 8.87 -7.81 -11.92
CA LYS A 197 9.03 -8.65 -13.12
C LYS A 197 7.92 -8.46 -14.16
N ILE A 198 6.87 -7.68 -13.85
CA ILE A 198 5.79 -7.32 -14.79
C ILE A 198 5.98 -5.89 -15.31
N LEU A 199 6.54 -5.00 -14.50
CA LEU A 199 6.82 -3.60 -14.85
C LEU A 199 8.08 -3.49 -15.70
#